data_a5293c6a112497e506a53c8bd735e17d
#
_entry.id   a5293c6a112497e506a53c8bd735e17d
#
_cell.length_a   1.000
_cell.length_b   1.000
_cell.length_c   1.000
_cell.angle_alpha   90.00
_cell.angle_beta   90.00
_cell.angle_gamma   90.00
#
_symmetry.space_group_name_H-M   'P 1'
#
loop_
_entity.id
_entity.type
_entity.pdbx_description
1 polymer ?
#
loop_
_entity_poly.entity_id
_entity_poly.type
_entity_poly.pdbx_seq_one_letter_code
_entity_poly.pdbx_strand_id
1 'polypeptide(L)'
;PVSNVPVPTITSSTYNASTGVLVVTGTGFSNQAGGTNDIVANKFSLQGEGGASYTLTTTSNVEITSATSFTLTLSAADRLGANLILNKNGTSSTSINTYNLIAAEDWAAGADAAVVVADLTGNGITVSNVVAPTVTSATYNVATGVLVVTGADFWTLEGANNDITANRVRLL
;
A
#
# COMPACT_ATOMS: atom_id res chain seq x y z
N PRO A 1 36.15 -1.78 15.14
CA PRO A 1 35.18 -1.35 14.11
C PRO A 1 34.58 -2.61 13.49
N VAL A 2 33.25 -2.65 13.42
CA VAL A 2 32.54 -3.67 12.65
C VAL A 2 32.71 -3.30 11.19
N SER A 3 33.27 -4.19 10.37
CA SER A 3 33.41 -4.00 8.92
C SER A 3 32.48 -4.99 8.19
N ASN A 4 31.96 -4.59 7.04
CA ASN A 4 31.10 -5.41 6.18
C ASN A 4 29.71 -5.74 6.75
N VAL A 5 29.05 -4.82 7.44
CA VAL A 5 27.60 -4.94 7.68
C VAL A 5 26.89 -4.80 6.34
N PRO A 6 26.10 -5.79 5.90
CA PRO A 6 25.39 -5.66 4.62
C PRO A 6 24.39 -4.52 4.71
N VAL A 7 24.37 -3.65 3.70
CA VAL A 7 23.35 -2.63 3.55
C VAL A 7 22.07 -3.31 3.04
N PRO A 8 20.95 -3.23 3.76
CA PRO A 8 19.72 -3.82 3.28
C PRO A 8 19.21 -3.07 2.04
N THR A 9 18.82 -3.81 1.00
CA THR A 9 18.25 -3.26 -0.24
C THR A 9 16.96 -3.98 -0.60
N ILE A 10 16.01 -3.27 -1.16
CA ILE A 10 14.76 -3.80 -1.68
C ILE A 10 14.92 -4.03 -3.19
N THR A 11 14.43 -5.13 -3.72
CA THR A 11 14.47 -5.44 -5.16
C THR A 11 13.09 -5.48 -5.79
N SER A 12 12.07 -5.87 -5.04
CA SER A 12 10.69 -5.95 -5.51
C SER A 12 9.72 -6.14 -4.35
N SER A 13 8.43 -5.98 -4.66
CA SER A 13 7.39 -6.34 -3.71
C SER A 13 6.13 -6.87 -4.41
N THR A 14 5.29 -7.59 -3.66
CA THR A 14 3.95 -7.99 -4.09
C THR A 14 2.93 -7.47 -3.08
N TYR A 15 1.80 -6.99 -3.57
CA TYR A 15 0.71 -6.50 -2.75
C TYR A 15 -0.61 -7.19 -3.11
N ASN A 16 -1.28 -7.72 -2.11
CA ASN A 16 -2.61 -8.30 -2.25
C ASN A 16 -3.65 -7.30 -1.72
N ALA A 17 -4.39 -6.65 -2.61
CA ALA A 17 -5.34 -5.61 -2.27
C ALA A 17 -6.52 -6.09 -1.40
N SER A 18 -6.94 -7.36 -1.56
CA SER A 18 -8.06 -7.92 -0.79
C SER A 18 -7.69 -8.25 0.66
N THR A 19 -6.43 -8.58 0.94
CA THR A 19 -5.96 -8.94 2.30
C THR A 19 -5.13 -7.86 2.96
N GLY A 20 -4.59 -6.91 2.19
CA GLY A 20 -3.64 -5.90 2.67
C GLY A 20 -2.23 -6.45 2.92
N VAL A 21 -1.90 -7.63 2.43
CA VAL A 21 -0.58 -8.24 2.61
C VAL A 21 0.40 -7.68 1.59
N LEU A 22 1.48 -7.08 2.09
CA LEU A 22 2.62 -6.59 1.32
C LEU A 22 3.84 -7.45 1.66
N VAL A 23 4.33 -8.22 0.69
CA VAL A 23 5.58 -8.99 0.82
C VAL A 23 6.68 -8.23 0.12
N VAL A 24 7.77 -7.96 0.82
CA VAL A 24 8.93 -7.23 0.32
C VAL A 24 10.09 -8.21 0.18
N THR A 25 10.74 -8.19 -0.98
CA THR A 25 11.90 -9.00 -1.31
C THR A 25 13.12 -8.12 -1.50
N GLY A 26 14.27 -8.59 -1.01
CA GLY A 26 15.51 -7.83 -1.08
C GLY A 26 16.72 -8.64 -0.62
N THR A 27 17.75 -7.97 -0.15
CA THR A 27 18.97 -8.59 0.36
C THR A 27 19.47 -7.85 1.60
N GLY A 28 20.27 -8.55 2.40
CA GLY A 28 20.93 -7.94 3.56
C GLY A 28 19.99 -7.65 4.74
N PHE A 29 18.80 -8.23 4.77
CA PHE A 29 17.88 -8.05 5.90
C PHE A 29 18.43 -8.74 7.15
N SER A 30 18.59 -7.98 8.20
CA SER A 30 19.20 -8.43 9.47
C SER A 30 18.19 -8.31 10.61
N ASN A 31 18.03 -9.39 11.35
CA ASN A 31 17.20 -9.44 12.55
C ASN A 31 17.97 -8.91 13.76
N GLN A 32 17.30 -8.16 14.62
CA GLN A 32 17.78 -7.70 15.91
C GLN A 32 17.16 -8.53 17.05
N ALA A 33 17.80 -8.50 18.21
CA ALA A 33 17.20 -9.05 19.42
C ALA A 33 16.01 -8.21 19.88
N GLY A 34 14.88 -8.87 20.11
CA GLY A 34 13.62 -8.21 20.50
C GLY A 34 12.47 -8.71 19.64
N GLY A 35 11.30 -8.19 19.82
CA GLY A 35 10.12 -8.55 19.04
C GLY A 35 9.56 -7.35 18.28
N THR A 36 9.19 -7.53 17.01
CA THR A 36 8.54 -6.52 16.16
C THR A 36 9.31 -5.19 16.04
N ASN A 37 10.62 -5.25 15.95
CA ASN A 37 11.50 -4.08 15.96
C ASN A 37 12.48 -3.98 14.78
N ASP A 38 12.47 -4.93 13.84
CA ASP A 38 13.43 -4.94 12.73
C ASP A 38 13.01 -4.01 11.60
N ILE A 39 11.73 -4.02 11.25
CA ILE A 39 11.16 -3.24 10.14
C ILE A 39 10.21 -2.18 10.68
N VAL A 40 10.49 -0.93 10.38
CA VAL A 40 9.71 0.24 10.80
C VAL A 40 8.67 0.57 9.73
N ALA A 41 7.43 0.10 9.92
CA ALA A 41 6.39 0.13 8.90
C ALA A 41 6.03 1.55 8.40
N ASN A 42 6.03 2.55 9.26
CA ASN A 42 5.70 3.93 8.89
C ASN A 42 6.81 4.66 8.07
N LYS A 43 7.90 3.99 7.79
CA LYS A 43 8.96 4.46 6.88
C LYS A 43 8.69 4.08 5.42
N PHE A 44 7.63 3.30 5.17
CA PHE A 44 7.27 2.89 3.81
C PHE A 44 6.17 3.78 3.24
N SER A 45 6.34 4.12 1.95
CA SER A 45 5.32 4.77 1.14
C SER A 45 5.11 3.95 -0.14
N LEU A 46 3.87 3.91 -0.59
CA LEU A 46 3.45 3.27 -1.84
C LEU A 46 3.19 4.37 -2.87
N GLN A 47 3.71 4.23 -4.08
CA GLN A 47 3.45 5.16 -5.18
C GLN A 47 2.64 4.48 -6.28
N GLY A 48 1.61 5.15 -6.79
CA GLY A 48 0.69 4.55 -7.75
C GLY A 48 -0.04 5.53 -8.65
N GLU A 49 -1.36 5.51 -8.63
CA GLU A 49 -2.25 6.25 -9.52
C GLU A 49 -1.90 7.74 -9.60
N GLY A 50 -1.72 8.24 -10.84
CA GLY A 50 -1.38 9.64 -11.09
C GLY A 50 -0.06 10.10 -10.48
N GLY A 51 0.82 9.18 -10.05
CA GLY A 51 2.04 9.49 -9.30
C GLY A 51 1.79 9.80 -7.82
N ALA A 52 0.56 9.61 -7.33
CA ALA A 52 0.23 9.80 -5.91
C ALA A 52 1.02 8.83 -5.02
N SER A 53 1.34 9.26 -3.82
CA SER A 53 2.05 8.48 -2.81
C SER A 53 1.21 8.39 -1.53
N TYR A 54 1.22 7.23 -0.90
CA TYR A 54 0.59 6.96 0.39
C TYR A 54 1.62 6.40 1.36
N THR A 55 1.83 7.06 2.50
CA THR A 55 2.73 6.61 3.56
C THR A 55 1.95 5.81 4.59
N LEU A 56 2.47 4.64 4.99
CA LEU A 56 1.87 3.83 6.04
C LEU A 56 1.92 4.56 7.38
N THR A 57 0.81 4.55 8.13
CA THR A 57 0.67 5.33 9.37
C THR A 57 0.32 4.50 10.59
N THR A 58 -0.45 3.44 10.42
CA THR A 58 -1.02 2.63 11.50
C THR A 58 -0.68 1.14 11.41
N THR A 59 0.02 0.73 10.36
CA THR A 59 0.54 -0.63 10.21
C THR A 59 1.63 -0.89 11.24
N SER A 60 1.56 -2.04 11.91
CA SER A 60 2.53 -2.43 12.92
C SER A 60 3.90 -2.75 12.30
N ASN A 61 4.95 -2.45 13.06
CA ASN A 61 6.30 -2.92 12.77
C ASN A 61 6.34 -4.46 12.79
N VAL A 62 7.29 -5.05 12.09
CA VAL A 62 7.45 -6.51 12.01
C VAL A 62 8.87 -6.94 12.21
N GLU A 63 9.00 -8.21 12.56
CA GLU A 63 10.25 -8.92 12.74
C GLU A 63 10.71 -9.56 11.43
N ILE A 64 12.02 -9.56 11.17
CA ILE A 64 12.63 -10.26 10.05
C ILE A 64 12.82 -11.72 10.42
N THR A 65 12.24 -12.61 9.62
CA THR A 65 12.40 -14.05 9.73
C THR A 65 13.22 -14.64 8.57
N SER A 66 13.58 -13.81 7.59
CA SER A 66 14.36 -14.20 6.40
C SER A 66 15.30 -13.07 6.01
N ALA A 67 16.53 -13.41 5.63
CA ALA A 67 17.50 -12.43 5.15
C ALA A 67 17.15 -11.80 3.78
N THR A 68 16.09 -12.29 3.12
CA THR A 68 15.72 -11.89 1.77
C THR A 68 14.26 -11.44 1.62
N SER A 69 13.45 -11.56 2.67
CA SER A 69 12.05 -11.14 2.61
C SER A 69 11.47 -10.84 3.99
N PHE A 70 10.50 -9.92 4.02
CA PHE A 70 9.61 -9.70 5.15
C PHE A 70 8.18 -9.40 4.66
N THR A 71 7.24 -9.46 5.58
CA THR A 71 5.82 -9.26 5.27
C THR A 71 5.22 -8.22 6.20
N LEU A 72 4.58 -7.21 5.62
CA LEU A 72 3.71 -6.27 6.32
C LEU A 72 2.24 -6.63 6.04
N THR A 73 1.44 -6.76 7.08
CA THR A 73 -0.03 -6.80 6.93
C THR A 73 -0.55 -5.41 7.26
N LEU A 74 -1.00 -4.71 6.24
CA LEU A 74 -1.48 -3.34 6.38
C LEU A 74 -2.70 -3.29 7.30
N SER A 75 -2.75 -2.29 8.15
CA SER A 75 -3.96 -1.97 8.92
C SER A 75 -5.14 -1.67 7.99
N ALA A 76 -6.36 -1.66 8.50
CA ALA A 76 -7.54 -1.35 7.69
C ALA A 76 -7.44 0.05 7.05
N ALA A 77 -6.94 1.05 7.79
CA ALA A 77 -6.75 2.40 7.29
C ALA A 77 -5.67 2.48 6.20
N ASP A 78 -4.50 1.87 6.44
CA ASP A 78 -3.42 1.87 5.46
C ASP A 78 -3.77 1.05 4.21
N ARG A 79 -4.50 -0.06 4.35
CA ARG A 79 -5.02 -0.84 3.22
C ARG A 79 -5.97 -0.01 2.35
N LEU A 80 -6.86 0.77 2.98
CA LEU A 80 -7.76 1.66 2.26
C LEU A 80 -6.97 2.70 1.45
N GLY A 81 -6.01 3.39 2.08
CA GLY A 81 -5.17 4.38 1.40
C GLY A 81 -4.34 3.76 0.26
N ALA A 82 -3.76 2.58 0.49
CA ALA A 82 -3.02 1.84 -0.53
C ALA A 82 -3.90 1.46 -1.74
N ASN A 83 -5.10 0.93 -1.50
CA ASN A 83 -6.02 0.49 -2.56
C ASN A 83 -6.51 1.63 -3.47
N LEU A 84 -6.53 2.87 -2.98
CA LEU A 84 -6.89 4.04 -3.80
C LEU A 84 -5.89 4.30 -4.91
N ILE A 85 -4.61 4.05 -4.67
CA ILE A 85 -3.52 4.34 -5.61
C ILE A 85 -2.99 3.08 -6.30
N LEU A 86 -3.08 1.92 -5.66
CA LEU A 86 -2.75 0.60 -6.23
C LEU A 86 -4.02 -0.04 -6.83
N ASN A 87 -4.62 0.64 -7.79
CA ASN A 87 -6.01 0.47 -8.23
C ASN A 87 -6.21 -0.49 -9.42
N LYS A 88 -5.15 -1.22 -9.82
CA LYS A 88 -5.19 -2.17 -10.94
C LYS A 88 -4.26 -3.35 -10.67
N ASN A 89 -4.67 -4.54 -11.05
CA ASN A 89 -3.79 -5.72 -11.01
C ASN A 89 -2.60 -5.56 -11.97
N GLY A 90 -1.43 -6.03 -11.56
CA GLY A 90 -0.18 -5.93 -12.32
C GLY A 90 0.79 -4.92 -11.72
N THR A 91 1.62 -4.31 -12.54
CA THR A 91 2.76 -3.46 -12.11
C THR A 91 2.54 -1.97 -12.36
N SER A 92 1.36 -1.58 -12.85
CA SER A 92 1.04 -0.19 -13.16
C SER A 92 -0.43 0.13 -12.88
N SER A 93 -0.69 1.38 -12.51
CA SER A 93 -2.01 1.94 -12.24
C SER A 93 -2.87 2.09 -13.51
N THR A 94 -4.11 2.55 -13.38
CA THR A 94 -5.00 2.87 -14.50
C THR A 94 -4.48 4.07 -15.31
N SER A 95 -3.75 4.99 -14.69
CA SER A 95 -3.05 6.12 -15.36
C SER A 95 -1.68 5.75 -15.93
N ILE A 96 -1.34 4.44 -15.97
CA ILE A 96 -0.08 3.88 -16.51
C ILE A 96 1.17 4.20 -15.66
N ASN A 97 1.02 4.80 -14.49
CA ASN A 97 2.13 4.96 -13.56
C ASN A 97 2.60 3.59 -13.03
N THR A 98 3.89 3.31 -13.15
CA THR A 98 4.49 2.12 -12.53
C THR A 98 4.41 2.22 -11.01
N TYR A 99 3.97 1.15 -10.36
CA TYR A 99 3.95 1.08 -8.91
C TYR A 99 5.35 0.97 -8.35
N ASN A 100 5.62 1.70 -7.27
CA ASN A 100 6.91 1.69 -6.60
C ASN A 100 6.74 1.70 -5.08
N LEU A 101 7.55 0.89 -4.40
CA LEU A 101 7.70 0.93 -2.95
C LEU A 101 8.84 1.89 -2.60
N ILE A 102 8.56 2.84 -1.74
CA ILE A 102 9.53 3.82 -1.25
C ILE A 102 9.85 3.46 0.20
N ALA A 103 11.10 3.19 0.50
CA ALA A 103 11.59 2.96 1.85
C ALA A 103 12.44 4.16 2.29
N ALA A 104 11.92 4.96 3.21
CA ALA A 104 12.63 6.12 3.75
C ALA A 104 13.77 5.67 4.67
N GLU A 105 14.68 6.58 5.03
CA GLU A 105 15.77 6.29 5.97
C GLU A 105 15.23 5.67 7.27
N ASP A 106 16.03 4.81 7.90
CA ASP A 106 15.70 4.06 9.12
C ASP A 106 14.54 3.04 8.99
N TRP A 107 14.21 2.59 7.79
CA TRP A 107 13.19 1.56 7.61
C TRP A 107 13.63 0.19 8.15
N ALA A 108 14.93 -0.10 8.10
CA ALA A 108 15.56 -1.32 8.64
C ALA A 108 16.31 -0.95 9.92
N ALA A 109 15.67 -1.15 11.06
CA ALA A 109 16.22 -0.71 12.36
C ALA A 109 17.49 -1.46 12.78
N GLY A 110 17.80 -2.64 12.18
CA GLY A 110 19.05 -3.38 12.38
C GLY A 110 20.23 -2.86 11.56
N ALA A 111 20.02 -1.89 10.70
CA ALA A 111 21.11 -1.28 9.93
C ALA A 111 21.97 -0.37 10.82
N ASP A 112 23.26 -0.20 10.42
CA ASP A 112 24.15 0.75 11.09
C ASP A 112 23.64 2.18 10.86
N ALA A 113 23.41 2.92 11.94
CA ALA A 113 22.92 4.31 11.90
C ALA A 113 23.82 5.30 11.13
N ALA A 114 25.07 4.92 10.82
CA ALA A 114 25.98 5.70 9.99
C ALA A 114 25.83 5.39 8.49
N VAL A 115 25.01 4.42 8.11
CA VAL A 115 24.82 3.96 6.73
C VAL A 115 23.45 4.36 6.24
N VAL A 116 23.39 5.07 5.12
CA VAL A 116 22.11 5.42 4.47
C VAL A 116 21.49 4.15 3.89
N VAL A 117 20.30 3.82 4.35
CA VAL A 117 19.51 2.64 3.92
C VAL A 117 18.27 3.02 3.11
N ALA A 118 18.03 4.30 2.89
CA ALA A 118 16.89 4.77 2.09
C ALA A 118 16.92 4.14 0.71
N ASP A 119 15.79 3.56 0.29
CA ASP A 119 15.60 2.91 -1.00
C ASP A 119 14.33 3.43 -1.66
N LEU A 120 14.49 4.48 -2.48
CA LEU A 120 13.37 5.33 -2.92
C LEU A 120 12.82 4.95 -4.29
N THR A 121 13.58 4.21 -5.10
CA THR A 121 13.23 3.96 -6.51
C THR A 121 13.70 2.57 -6.96
N GLY A 122 13.05 2.04 -8.00
CA GLY A 122 13.41 0.73 -8.55
C GLY A 122 12.74 -0.46 -7.86
N ASN A 123 11.93 -0.20 -6.83
CA ASN A 123 11.29 -1.22 -6.00
C ASN A 123 9.88 -1.51 -6.51
N GLY A 124 9.76 -2.13 -7.66
CA GLY A 124 8.48 -2.41 -8.31
C GLY A 124 7.52 -3.19 -7.41
N ILE A 125 6.24 -2.79 -7.41
CA ILE A 125 5.17 -3.52 -6.74
C ILE A 125 4.35 -4.27 -7.80
N THR A 126 4.12 -5.57 -7.58
CA THR A 126 3.12 -6.33 -8.34
C THR A 126 1.85 -6.46 -7.50
N VAL A 127 0.77 -5.85 -7.97
CA VAL A 127 -0.53 -5.81 -7.29
C VAL A 127 -1.42 -6.93 -7.78
N SER A 128 -2.15 -7.56 -6.86
CA SER A 128 -3.13 -8.61 -7.14
C SER A 128 -4.42 -8.40 -6.34
N ASN A 129 -5.50 -9.08 -6.80
CA ASN A 129 -6.80 -9.09 -6.13
C ASN A 129 -7.40 -7.68 -5.88
N VAL A 130 -7.17 -6.77 -6.80
CA VAL A 130 -7.87 -5.49 -6.81
C VAL A 130 -9.33 -5.75 -7.20
N VAL A 131 -10.25 -5.27 -6.35
CA VAL A 131 -11.68 -5.40 -6.57
C VAL A 131 -12.21 -4.02 -6.97
N ALA A 132 -12.88 -3.96 -8.12
CA ALA A 132 -13.54 -2.74 -8.58
C ALA A 132 -14.96 -2.67 -8.01
N PRO A 133 -15.45 -1.49 -7.59
CA PRO A 133 -16.83 -1.34 -7.16
C PRO A 133 -17.79 -1.67 -8.31
N THR A 134 -18.85 -2.39 -8.00
CA THR A 134 -19.90 -2.77 -8.96
C THR A 134 -21.26 -2.28 -8.52
N VAL A 135 -22.05 -1.76 -9.46
CA VAL A 135 -23.46 -1.40 -9.23
C VAL A 135 -24.33 -2.58 -9.67
N THR A 136 -25.17 -3.07 -8.77
CA THR A 136 -26.10 -4.18 -9.07
C THR A 136 -27.55 -3.68 -9.33
N SER A 137 -27.95 -2.59 -8.67
CA SER A 137 -29.27 -1.99 -8.89
C SER A 137 -29.29 -0.51 -8.48
N ALA A 138 -30.30 0.20 -8.95
CA ALA A 138 -30.59 1.54 -8.51
C ALA A 138 -32.12 1.75 -8.45
N THR A 139 -32.58 2.49 -7.46
CA THR A 139 -33.98 2.92 -7.33
C THR A 139 -34.04 4.42 -7.17
N TYR A 140 -34.97 5.05 -7.90
CA TYR A 140 -35.22 6.49 -7.80
C TYR A 140 -36.62 6.80 -7.31
N ASN A 141 -36.75 7.58 -6.26
CA ASN A 141 -38.02 8.06 -5.74
C ASN A 141 -38.30 9.45 -6.30
N VAL A 142 -39.27 9.52 -7.23
CA VAL A 142 -39.63 10.78 -7.91
C VAL A 142 -40.18 11.84 -6.95
N ALA A 143 -40.89 11.42 -5.90
CA ALA A 143 -41.51 12.36 -4.95
C ALA A 143 -40.47 13.02 -4.02
N THR A 144 -39.41 12.32 -3.70
CA THR A 144 -38.36 12.82 -2.77
C THR A 144 -37.07 13.24 -3.47
N GLY A 145 -36.89 12.88 -4.75
CA GLY A 145 -35.66 13.10 -5.50
C GLY A 145 -34.50 12.21 -5.03
N VAL A 146 -34.75 11.17 -4.24
CA VAL A 146 -33.72 10.30 -3.69
C VAL A 146 -33.35 9.18 -4.68
N LEU A 147 -32.08 9.07 -5.02
CA LEU A 147 -31.51 7.94 -5.75
C LEU A 147 -30.76 7.05 -4.77
N VAL A 148 -31.17 5.78 -4.66
CA VAL A 148 -30.46 4.75 -3.91
C VAL A 148 -29.74 3.85 -4.90
N VAL A 149 -28.43 3.68 -4.73
CA VAL A 149 -27.59 2.79 -5.55
C VAL A 149 -27.11 1.64 -4.66
N THR A 150 -27.32 0.42 -5.12
CA THR A 150 -26.89 -0.80 -4.44
C THR A 150 -25.81 -1.49 -5.26
N GLY A 151 -24.81 -2.02 -4.59
CA GLY A 151 -23.70 -2.70 -5.25
C GLY A 151 -22.80 -3.40 -4.27
N ALA A 152 -21.62 -3.79 -4.74
CA ALA A 152 -20.58 -4.41 -3.95
C ALA A 152 -19.28 -3.60 -4.06
N ASP A 153 -18.44 -3.78 -3.04
CA ASP A 153 -17.08 -3.22 -2.99
C ASP A 153 -17.00 -1.70 -3.11
N PHE A 154 -18.01 -1.00 -2.59
CA PHE A 154 -17.94 0.45 -2.42
C PHE A 154 -16.97 0.77 -1.27
N TRP A 155 -15.98 1.60 -1.55
CA TRP A 155 -14.99 2.04 -0.59
C TRP A 155 -15.39 3.37 0.03
N THR A 156 -15.23 3.48 1.34
CA THR A 156 -15.41 4.75 2.06
C THR A 156 -14.07 5.43 2.25
N LEU A 157 -14.01 6.72 1.93
CA LEU A 157 -12.88 7.60 2.24
C LEU A 157 -13.16 8.39 3.52
N GLU A 158 -12.15 8.65 4.31
CA GLU A 158 -12.30 9.59 5.41
C GLU A 158 -12.58 11.00 4.86
N GLY A 159 -13.52 11.68 5.48
CA GLY A 159 -13.98 13.01 5.08
C GLY A 159 -15.43 13.04 4.63
N ALA A 160 -15.95 14.23 4.46
CA ALA A 160 -17.36 14.42 4.10
C ALA A 160 -17.54 14.52 2.58
N ASN A 161 -18.52 13.77 2.04
CA ASN A 161 -18.99 13.88 0.65
C ASN A 161 -17.94 13.62 -0.44
N ASN A 162 -17.00 12.70 -0.21
CA ASN A 162 -15.90 12.41 -1.11
C ASN A 162 -15.89 10.98 -1.68
N ASP A 163 -16.80 10.10 -1.23
CA ASP A 163 -16.82 8.69 -1.65
C ASP A 163 -17.39 8.52 -3.05
N ILE A 164 -18.46 9.24 -3.38
CA ILE A 164 -19.16 9.13 -4.65
C ILE A 164 -19.14 10.46 -5.41
N THR A 165 -18.62 10.44 -6.62
CA THR A 165 -18.63 11.59 -7.51
C THR A 165 -19.95 11.65 -8.28
N ALA A 166 -20.95 12.36 -7.74
CA ALA A 166 -22.33 12.35 -8.23
C ALA A 166 -22.47 12.74 -9.71
N ASN A 167 -21.65 13.65 -10.23
CA ASN A 167 -21.67 14.07 -11.64
C ASN A 167 -21.16 13.00 -12.63
N ARG A 168 -20.67 11.86 -12.13
CA ARG A 168 -20.31 10.68 -12.93
C ARG A 168 -21.45 9.67 -13.04
N VAL A 169 -22.51 9.84 -12.25
CA VAL A 169 -23.72 9.00 -12.30
C VAL A 169 -24.69 9.60 -13.32
N ARG A 170 -25.21 8.77 -14.22
CA ARG A 170 -26.22 9.15 -15.22
C ARG A 170 -27.40 8.21 -15.13
N LEU A 171 -28.61 8.77 -15.19
CA LEU A 171 -29.84 8.03 -15.43
C LEU A 171 -30.05 7.96 -16.95
N LEU A 172 -30.18 6.74 -17.49
CA LEU A 172 -30.41 6.47 -18.91
C LEU A 172 -31.84 6.04 -19.14
#